data_b2001d0ebde541f7530236c54f9c8c53
#
_entry.id   b2001d0ebde541f7530236c54f9c8c53
#
_cell.length_a   1.000
_cell.length_b   1.000
_cell.length_c   1.000
_cell.angle_alpha   90.00
_cell.angle_beta   90.00
_cell.angle_gamma   90.00
#
_symmetry.space_group_name_H-M   'P 1'
#
loop_
_entity.id
_entity.type
_entity.pdbx_description
1 polymer ?
#
loop_
_entity_poly.entity_id
_entity_poly.type
_entity_poly.pdbx_seq_one_letter_code
_entity_poly.pdbx_strand_id
1 'polypeptide(L)'
;MVTSPADVTAADRPASLLLWRLLALLYDFFPALALWMLLGALFTAGYALGHAARENIAPFSALQWVLWVCCWALTGLYATLSWRRGGQTLGMRPWRLQVVDASGGAPRVGELWLRYAVGTLSVLLGGLGLWWALLDRQRLSWHDRASGTRVIRLPKH
;
A
#
# COMPACT_ATOMS: atom_id res chain seq x y z
N MET A 1 -33.42 12.33 14.70
CA MET A 1 -32.46 13.28 15.31
C MET A 1 -31.31 13.38 14.33
N VAL A 2 -31.29 14.42 13.49
CA VAL A 2 -30.32 14.60 12.40
C VAL A 2 -29.03 15.11 13.05
N THR A 3 -27.98 14.30 13.06
CA THR A 3 -26.64 14.69 13.52
C THR A 3 -26.10 15.77 12.58
N SER A 4 -25.77 16.92 13.16
CA SER A 4 -25.24 18.09 12.44
C SER A 4 -23.95 17.73 11.69
N PRO A 5 -23.73 18.28 10.48
CA PRO A 5 -22.47 18.09 9.74
C PRO A 5 -21.21 18.52 10.50
N ALA A 6 -21.35 19.31 11.56
CA ALA A 6 -20.25 19.78 12.41
C ALA A 6 -19.68 18.69 13.33
N ASP A 7 -20.47 17.67 13.69
CA ASP A 7 -20.00 16.58 14.56
C ASP A 7 -19.09 15.55 13.85
N VAL A 8 -19.13 15.50 12.52
CA VAL A 8 -18.26 14.62 11.72
C VAL A 8 -16.84 15.17 11.62
N THR A 9 -16.63 16.45 11.83
CA THR A 9 -15.35 17.14 11.60
C THR A 9 -14.41 17.16 12.82
N ALA A 10 -14.90 16.88 14.02
CA ALA A 10 -14.08 16.95 15.24
C ALA A 10 -13.31 15.65 15.56
N ALA A 11 -13.75 14.49 15.05
CA ALA A 11 -13.14 13.18 15.31
C ALA A 11 -12.01 12.81 14.36
N ASP A 12 -11.88 13.47 13.21
CA ASP A 12 -10.92 13.16 12.15
C ASP A 12 -9.82 14.21 12.03
N ARG A 13 -9.15 14.51 13.13
CA ARG A 13 -7.90 15.28 13.06
C ARG A 13 -6.86 14.45 12.30
N PRO A 14 -6.39 14.91 11.15
CA PRO A 14 -5.55 14.10 10.23
C PRO A 14 -4.17 13.70 10.80
N ALA A 15 -3.67 14.37 11.86
CA ALA A 15 -2.49 13.91 12.60
C ALA A 15 -2.69 12.50 13.18
N SER A 16 -3.92 12.12 13.54
CA SER A 16 -4.23 10.77 14.01
C SER A 16 -4.22 9.73 12.88
N LEU A 17 -4.48 10.13 11.64
CA LEU A 17 -4.48 9.21 10.49
C LEU A 17 -3.07 8.82 10.04
N LEU A 18 -2.05 9.68 10.20
CA LEU A 18 -0.67 9.34 9.82
C LEU A 18 -0.15 8.16 10.63
N LEU A 19 -0.32 8.18 11.95
CA LEU A 19 0.08 7.06 12.81
C LEU A 19 -0.62 5.76 12.38
N TRP A 20 -1.92 5.82 12.15
CA TRP A 20 -2.69 4.65 11.72
C TRP A 20 -2.26 4.15 10.33
N ARG A 21 -1.90 5.04 9.40
CA ARG A 21 -1.34 4.69 8.10
C ARG A 21 0.02 4.00 8.22
N LEU A 22 0.90 4.48 9.12
CA LEU A 22 2.20 3.84 9.39
C LEU A 22 2.02 2.46 10.02
N LEU A 23 1.12 2.32 10.98
CA LEU A 23 0.79 1.02 11.56
C LEU A 23 0.20 0.06 10.53
N ALA A 24 -0.68 0.55 9.64
CA ALA A 24 -1.21 -0.26 8.55
C ALA A 24 -0.11 -0.74 7.60
N LEU A 25 0.85 0.12 7.23
CA LEU A 25 2.02 -0.24 6.42
C LEU A 25 2.88 -1.30 7.10
N LEU A 26 3.12 -1.15 8.41
CA LEU A 26 3.87 -2.13 9.19
C LEU A 26 3.17 -3.50 9.18
N TYR A 27 1.85 -3.53 9.32
CA TYR A 27 1.09 -4.78 9.25
C TYR A 27 1.04 -5.37 7.84
N ASP A 28 0.96 -4.54 6.79
CA ASP A 28 0.99 -4.99 5.39
C ASP A 28 2.37 -5.50 4.97
N PHE A 29 3.43 -5.18 5.72
CA PHE A 29 4.75 -5.75 5.49
C PHE A 29 4.77 -7.27 5.63
N PHE A 30 4.02 -7.86 6.58
CA PHE A 30 4.00 -9.30 6.79
C PHE A 30 3.40 -10.10 5.61
N PRO A 31 2.20 -9.78 5.08
CA PRO A 31 1.69 -10.44 3.89
C PRO A 31 2.58 -10.19 2.66
N ALA A 32 3.16 -9.00 2.50
CA ALA A 32 4.11 -8.73 1.43
C ALA A 32 5.36 -9.61 1.55
N LEU A 33 5.93 -9.73 2.75
CA LEU A 33 7.07 -10.59 3.02
C LEU A 33 6.76 -12.06 2.70
N ALA A 34 5.60 -12.56 3.11
CA ALA A 34 5.16 -13.92 2.80
C ALA A 34 5.06 -14.16 1.28
N LEU A 35 4.52 -13.21 0.52
CA LEU A 35 4.47 -13.27 -0.94
C LEU A 35 5.86 -13.26 -1.55
N TRP A 36 6.79 -12.44 -1.05
CA TRP A 36 8.17 -12.38 -1.55
C TRP A 36 8.93 -13.64 -1.24
N MET A 37 8.76 -14.23 -0.04
CA MET A 37 9.38 -15.52 0.31
C MET A 37 8.87 -16.64 -0.60
N LEU A 38 7.56 -16.71 -0.84
CA LEU A 38 6.99 -17.72 -1.73
C LEU A 38 7.52 -17.55 -3.16
N LEU A 39 7.50 -16.33 -3.69
CA LEU A 39 8.00 -16.04 -5.03
C LEU A 39 9.50 -16.34 -5.15
N GLY A 40 10.30 -15.93 -4.16
CA GLY A 40 11.73 -16.21 -4.10
C GLY A 40 12.02 -17.72 -4.07
N ALA A 41 11.26 -18.48 -3.27
CA ALA A 41 11.37 -19.94 -3.24
C ALA A 41 11.06 -20.58 -4.60
N LEU A 42 10.01 -20.12 -5.30
CA LEU A 42 9.66 -20.59 -6.63
C LEU A 42 10.75 -20.26 -7.66
N PHE A 43 11.32 -19.05 -7.61
CA PHE A 43 12.43 -18.65 -8.48
C PHE A 43 13.68 -19.49 -8.23
N THR A 44 14.03 -19.70 -6.97
CA THR A 44 15.22 -20.52 -6.59
C THR A 44 15.03 -21.98 -7.00
N ALA A 45 13.84 -22.54 -6.77
CA ALA A 45 13.53 -23.90 -7.20
C ALA A 45 13.60 -24.04 -8.73
N GLY A 46 13.01 -23.09 -9.48
CA GLY A 46 13.07 -23.09 -10.94
C GLY A 46 14.51 -22.95 -11.46
N TYR A 47 15.33 -22.11 -10.82
CA TYR A 47 16.74 -21.96 -11.18
C TYR A 47 17.53 -23.25 -10.93
N ALA A 48 17.32 -23.93 -9.80
CA ALA A 48 17.99 -25.17 -9.43
C ALA A 48 17.67 -26.35 -10.36
N LEU A 49 16.50 -26.34 -11.03
CA LEU A 49 16.16 -27.37 -12.03
C LEU A 49 17.01 -27.27 -13.29
N GLY A 50 17.53 -26.08 -13.62
CA GLY A 50 18.34 -25.84 -14.84
C GLY A 50 19.83 -25.69 -14.59
N HIS A 51 20.29 -25.66 -13.34
CA HIS A 51 21.68 -25.41 -12.94
C HIS A 51 22.12 -26.36 -11.86
N ALA A 52 23.47 -26.49 -11.63
CA ALA A 52 23.98 -27.29 -10.52
C ALA A 52 23.44 -26.76 -9.18
N ALA A 53 23.02 -27.66 -8.29
CA ALA A 53 22.33 -27.35 -7.04
C ALA A 53 23.09 -26.43 -6.06
N ARG A 54 24.36 -26.10 -6.36
CA ARG A 54 25.21 -25.18 -5.58
C ARG A 54 25.44 -23.81 -6.21
N GLU A 55 24.86 -23.56 -7.41
CA GLU A 55 24.97 -22.24 -8.04
C GLU A 55 23.88 -21.32 -7.53
N ASN A 56 24.27 -20.23 -6.86
CA ASN A 56 23.36 -19.19 -6.45
C ASN A 56 23.15 -18.18 -7.57
N ILE A 57 21.96 -17.58 -7.62
CA ILE A 57 21.67 -16.45 -8.51
C ILE A 57 22.69 -15.35 -8.23
N ALA A 58 23.47 -14.96 -9.24
CA ALA A 58 24.51 -13.93 -9.08
C ALA A 58 23.88 -12.59 -8.64
N PRO A 59 24.49 -11.89 -7.68
CA PRO A 59 24.06 -10.55 -7.27
C PRO A 59 24.02 -9.60 -8.48
N PHE A 60 22.98 -8.76 -8.54
CA PHE A 60 22.75 -7.79 -9.61
C PHE A 60 22.58 -8.39 -11.01
N SER A 61 22.36 -9.72 -11.12
CA SER A 61 22.02 -10.35 -12.38
C SER A 61 20.66 -9.91 -12.93
N ALA A 62 20.46 -10.07 -14.24
CA ALA A 62 19.17 -9.81 -14.88
C ALA A 62 18.03 -10.59 -14.21
N LEU A 63 18.28 -11.84 -13.80
CA LEU A 63 17.30 -12.68 -13.12
C LEU A 63 16.91 -12.11 -11.74
N GLN A 64 17.86 -11.55 -11.00
CA GLN A 64 17.55 -10.88 -9.72
C GLN A 64 16.71 -9.62 -9.92
N TRP A 65 16.98 -8.83 -10.94
CA TRP A 65 16.15 -7.67 -11.28
C TRP A 65 14.72 -8.07 -11.68
N VAL A 66 14.58 -9.15 -12.47
CA VAL A 66 13.26 -9.70 -12.78
C VAL A 66 12.54 -10.12 -11.51
N LEU A 67 13.21 -10.81 -10.58
CA LEU A 67 12.61 -11.19 -9.30
C LEU A 67 12.11 -9.96 -8.51
N TRP A 68 12.90 -8.89 -8.44
CA TRP A 68 12.49 -7.66 -7.73
C TRP A 68 11.27 -7.00 -8.37
N VAL A 69 11.25 -6.91 -9.71
CA VAL A 69 10.09 -6.39 -10.45
C VAL A 69 8.85 -7.26 -10.20
N CYS A 70 9.00 -8.59 -10.20
CA CYS A 70 7.92 -9.51 -9.88
C CYS A 70 7.42 -9.36 -8.44
N CYS A 71 8.31 -9.20 -7.46
CA CYS A 71 7.95 -8.93 -6.07
C CYS A 71 7.15 -7.62 -5.95
N TRP A 72 7.62 -6.56 -6.60
CA TRP A 72 6.94 -5.27 -6.63
C TRP A 72 5.56 -5.38 -7.29
N ALA A 73 5.47 -6.02 -8.45
CA ALA A 73 4.21 -6.21 -9.17
C ALA A 73 3.20 -7.05 -8.37
N LEU A 74 3.68 -8.13 -7.72
CA LEU A 74 2.84 -9.01 -6.90
C LEU A 74 2.29 -8.27 -5.67
N THR A 75 3.10 -7.45 -5.01
CA THR A 75 2.67 -6.59 -3.90
C THR A 75 1.66 -5.55 -4.37
N GLY A 76 1.89 -4.94 -5.54
CA GLY A 76 0.95 -4.00 -6.16
C GLY A 76 -0.38 -4.65 -6.51
N LEU A 77 -0.34 -5.87 -7.02
CA LEU A 77 -1.54 -6.66 -7.31
C LEU A 77 -2.32 -6.97 -6.03
N TYR A 78 -1.64 -7.42 -4.97
CA TYR A 78 -2.23 -7.65 -3.66
C TYR A 78 -2.92 -6.37 -3.13
N ALA A 79 -2.21 -5.25 -3.12
CA ALA A 79 -2.74 -3.98 -2.62
C ALA A 79 -3.94 -3.49 -3.45
N THR A 80 -3.81 -3.47 -4.78
CA THR A 80 -4.86 -3.01 -5.72
C THR A 80 -6.12 -3.86 -5.64
N LEU A 81 -5.98 -5.18 -5.61
CA LEU A 81 -7.13 -6.09 -5.47
C LEU A 81 -7.82 -5.92 -4.12
N SER A 82 -7.03 -5.74 -3.05
CA SER A 82 -7.56 -5.52 -1.71
C SER A 82 -8.35 -4.21 -1.62
N TRP A 83 -7.78 -3.11 -2.14
CA TRP A 83 -8.49 -1.83 -2.21
C TRP A 83 -9.71 -1.87 -3.14
N ARG A 84 -9.63 -2.59 -4.26
CA ARG A 84 -10.76 -2.70 -5.18
C ARG A 84 -11.94 -3.47 -4.59
N ARG A 85 -11.69 -4.56 -3.85
CA ARG A 85 -12.73 -5.45 -3.30
C ARG A 85 -13.36 -4.95 -2.02
N GLY A 86 -12.59 -4.27 -1.16
CA GLY A 86 -13.06 -3.86 0.17
C GLY A 86 -12.55 -2.50 0.62
N GLY A 87 -11.79 -1.80 -0.23
CA GLY A 87 -11.17 -0.52 0.13
C GLY A 87 -10.03 -0.65 1.16
N GLN A 88 -9.71 -1.87 1.61
CA GLN A 88 -8.81 -2.12 2.72
C GLN A 88 -7.85 -3.27 2.41
N THR A 89 -6.56 -3.07 2.72
CA THR A 89 -5.59 -4.17 2.83
C THR A 89 -5.74 -4.90 4.16
N LEU A 90 -5.04 -6.02 4.34
CA LEU A 90 -5.04 -6.75 5.62
C LEU A 90 -4.52 -5.87 6.75
N GLY A 91 -3.48 -5.06 6.49
CA GLY A 91 -2.91 -4.14 7.47
C GLY A 91 -3.81 -2.96 7.82
N MET A 92 -4.72 -2.57 6.93
CA MET A 92 -5.65 -1.46 7.17
C MET A 92 -6.88 -1.86 8.01
N ARG A 93 -7.26 -3.13 8.01
CA ARG A 93 -8.48 -3.64 8.69
C ARG A 93 -8.49 -3.37 10.20
N PRO A 94 -7.43 -3.65 10.97
CA PRO A 94 -7.42 -3.41 12.42
C PRO A 94 -7.65 -1.93 12.78
N TRP A 95 -7.19 -1.04 11.91
CA TRP A 95 -7.27 0.41 12.10
C TRP A 95 -8.51 1.03 11.46
N ARG A 96 -9.34 0.22 10.78
CA ARG A 96 -10.56 0.65 10.09
C ARG A 96 -10.30 1.74 9.04
N LEU A 97 -9.13 1.70 8.42
CA LEU A 97 -8.79 2.59 7.32
C LEU A 97 -9.37 2.05 6.02
N GLN A 98 -9.91 2.93 5.20
CA GLN A 98 -10.46 2.60 3.88
C GLN A 98 -10.00 3.60 2.84
N VAL A 99 -9.63 3.09 1.66
CA VAL A 99 -9.32 3.91 0.48
C VAL A 99 -10.61 4.14 -0.30
N VAL A 100 -10.89 5.40 -0.58
CA VAL A 100 -12.04 5.83 -1.38
C VAL A 100 -11.59 6.83 -2.44
N ASP A 101 -12.36 7.00 -3.48
CA ASP A 101 -12.18 8.06 -4.46
C ASP A 101 -12.62 9.43 -3.90
N ALA A 102 -12.53 10.49 -4.73
CA ALA A 102 -12.93 11.83 -4.32
C ALA A 102 -14.43 11.96 -4.00
N SER A 103 -15.27 11.09 -4.59
CA SER A 103 -16.73 11.04 -4.36
C SER A 103 -17.12 10.18 -3.16
N GLY A 104 -16.17 9.45 -2.56
CA GLY A 104 -16.41 8.49 -1.47
C GLY A 104 -16.72 7.07 -1.95
N GLY A 105 -16.65 6.83 -3.26
CA GLY A 105 -16.88 5.54 -3.90
C GLY A 105 -15.62 4.66 -3.99
N ALA A 106 -15.75 3.53 -4.71
CA ALA A 106 -14.64 2.63 -4.98
C ALA A 106 -13.74 3.20 -6.10
N PRO A 107 -12.42 3.38 -5.84
CA PRO A 107 -11.50 3.93 -6.83
C PRO A 107 -11.35 3.01 -8.06
N ARG A 108 -10.96 3.59 -9.19
CA ARG A 108 -10.65 2.85 -10.41
C ARG A 108 -9.32 2.11 -10.28
N VAL A 109 -9.18 1.02 -11.01
CA VAL A 109 -7.94 0.19 -10.97
C VAL A 109 -6.70 1.00 -11.31
N GLY A 110 -6.77 1.88 -12.32
CA GLY A 110 -5.64 2.75 -12.70
C GLY A 110 -5.24 3.73 -11.59
N GLU A 111 -6.22 4.30 -10.88
CA GLU A 111 -5.98 5.18 -9.73
C GLU A 111 -5.27 4.43 -8.60
N LEU A 112 -5.66 3.18 -8.36
CA LEU A 112 -5.08 2.32 -7.34
C LEU A 112 -3.64 1.92 -7.68
N TRP A 113 -3.35 1.60 -8.96
CA TRP A 113 -1.97 1.35 -9.41
C TRP A 113 -1.09 2.59 -9.32
N LEU A 114 -1.61 3.75 -9.71
CA LEU A 114 -0.90 5.02 -9.57
C LEU A 114 -0.63 5.34 -8.09
N ARG A 115 -1.63 5.11 -7.23
CA ARG A 115 -1.49 5.21 -5.78
C ARG A 115 -0.35 4.33 -5.26
N TYR A 116 -0.31 3.06 -5.69
CA TYR A 116 0.72 2.11 -5.29
C TYR A 116 2.10 2.55 -5.76
N ALA A 117 2.26 2.93 -7.03
CA ALA A 117 3.53 3.36 -7.61
C ALA A 117 4.09 4.61 -6.91
N VAL A 118 3.26 5.64 -6.74
CA VAL A 118 3.66 6.87 -6.03
C VAL A 118 3.90 6.59 -4.54
N GLY A 119 3.12 5.69 -3.94
CA GLY A 119 3.33 5.22 -2.57
C GLY A 119 4.68 4.52 -2.39
N THR A 120 5.05 3.64 -3.33
CA THR A 120 6.37 2.99 -3.35
C THR A 120 7.49 4.01 -3.42
N LEU A 121 7.40 4.97 -4.34
CA LEU A 121 8.37 6.05 -4.46
C LEU A 121 8.47 6.87 -3.16
N SER A 122 7.35 7.19 -2.54
CA SER A 122 7.30 7.88 -1.25
C SER A 122 8.03 7.11 -0.15
N VAL A 123 7.82 5.80 -0.06
CA VAL A 123 8.48 4.93 0.94
C VAL A 123 9.98 4.84 0.67
N LEU A 124 10.41 4.69 -0.59
CA LEU A 124 11.83 4.69 -0.99
C LEU A 124 12.54 5.99 -0.63
N LEU A 125 11.83 7.11 -0.66
CA LEU A 125 12.32 8.43 -0.22
C LEU A 125 12.15 8.65 1.30
N GLY A 126 12.15 7.60 2.12
CA GLY A 126 12.02 7.72 3.57
C GLY A 126 10.63 8.13 4.06
N GLY A 127 9.60 7.91 3.25
CA GLY A 127 8.22 8.26 3.59
C GLY A 127 7.86 9.74 3.41
N LEU A 128 8.69 10.52 2.69
CA LEU A 128 8.47 11.97 2.50
C LEU A 128 7.05 12.29 2.02
N GLY A 129 6.48 11.49 1.13
CA GLY A 129 5.13 11.71 0.66
C GLY A 129 4.04 11.47 1.73
N LEU A 130 4.33 10.66 2.75
CA LEU A 130 3.45 10.48 3.92
C LEU A 130 3.60 11.68 4.87
N TRP A 131 4.83 12.11 5.14
CA TRP A 131 5.12 13.27 5.98
C TRP A 131 4.57 14.56 5.37
N TRP A 132 4.53 14.66 4.03
CA TRP A 132 3.91 15.77 3.32
C TRP A 132 2.47 16.04 3.77
N ALA A 133 1.71 15.01 4.11
CA ALA A 133 0.34 15.14 4.61
C ALA A 133 0.22 15.96 5.92
N LEU A 134 1.32 16.15 6.67
CA LEU A 134 1.34 17.03 7.85
C LEU A 134 1.41 18.51 7.46
N LEU A 135 2.06 18.82 6.33
CA LEU A 135 2.27 20.19 5.84
C LEU A 135 1.16 20.63 4.89
N ASP A 136 0.48 19.68 4.25
CA ASP A 136 -0.56 19.96 3.27
C ASP A 136 -1.86 20.46 3.93
N ARG A 137 -2.45 21.53 3.39
CA ARG A 137 -3.71 22.10 3.91
C ARG A 137 -4.88 21.10 3.82
N GLN A 138 -4.91 20.26 2.79
CA GLN A 138 -5.92 19.21 2.61
C GLN A 138 -5.50 17.90 3.26
N ARG A 139 -4.28 17.85 3.80
CA ARG A 139 -3.69 16.72 4.51
C ARG A 139 -3.64 15.42 3.68
N LEU A 140 -3.50 15.58 2.39
CA LEU A 140 -3.32 14.50 1.44
C LEU A 140 -1.83 14.16 1.30
N SER A 141 -1.52 12.87 1.32
CA SER A 141 -0.19 12.38 0.96
C SER A 141 0.02 12.46 -0.56
N TRP A 142 1.28 12.35 -1.01
CA TRP A 142 1.59 12.40 -2.45
C TRP A 142 0.78 11.39 -3.25
N HIS A 143 0.69 10.16 -2.77
CA HIS A 143 -0.06 9.11 -3.44
C HIS A 143 -1.58 9.34 -3.40
N ASP A 144 -2.13 9.97 -2.35
CA ASP A 144 -3.53 10.38 -2.30
C ASP A 144 -3.82 11.42 -3.39
N ARG A 145 -2.95 12.44 -3.50
CA ARG A 145 -3.11 13.53 -4.45
C ARG A 145 -2.91 13.09 -5.89
N ALA A 146 -1.88 12.27 -6.15
CA ALA A 146 -1.57 11.79 -7.50
C ALA A 146 -2.68 10.89 -8.06
N SER A 147 -3.28 10.06 -7.21
CA SER A 147 -4.32 9.10 -7.61
C SER A 147 -5.75 9.65 -7.53
N GLY A 148 -5.95 10.86 -6.98
CA GLY A 148 -7.30 11.38 -6.72
C GLY A 148 -8.09 10.59 -5.68
N THR A 149 -7.40 9.80 -4.85
CA THR A 149 -8.01 8.96 -3.80
C THR A 149 -7.70 9.53 -2.42
N ARG A 150 -8.41 9.08 -1.41
CA ARG A 150 -8.16 9.47 -0.02
C ARG A 150 -8.37 8.29 0.92
N VAL A 151 -7.74 8.37 2.10
CA VAL A 151 -7.96 7.39 3.17
C VAL A 151 -8.93 8.00 4.18
N ILE A 152 -9.99 7.28 4.46
CA ILE A 152 -10.95 7.59 5.53
C ILE A 152 -10.85 6.56 6.64
N ARG A 153 -11.36 6.91 7.82
CA ARG A 153 -11.50 5.98 8.93
C ARG A 153 -12.96 5.67 9.16
N LEU A 154 -13.30 4.38 9.18
CA LEU A 154 -14.65 3.93 9.43
C LEU A 154 -15.04 4.15 10.91
N PRO A 155 -16.31 4.50 11.21
CA PRO A 155 -16.79 4.67 12.57
C PRO A 155 -16.70 3.36 13.39
N LYS A 156 -16.73 3.50 14.71
CA LYS A 156 -16.93 2.33 15.62
C LYS A 156 -18.41 1.95 15.58
N HIS A 157 -18.68 0.71 15.30
CA HIS A 157 -19.98 0.12 15.64
C HIS A 157 -19.96 -0.34 17.09
#